data_047cb676305a100ba3e373017f828188
#
_entry.id   047cb676305a100ba3e373017f828188
#
_cell.length_a   1.000
_cell.length_b   1.000
_cell.length_c   1.000
_cell.angle_alpha   90.00
_cell.angle_beta   90.00
_cell.angle_gamma   90.00
#
_symmetry.space_group_name_H-M   'P 1'
#
loop_
_entity.id
_entity.type
_entity.pdbx_description
1 polymer ?
#
loop_
_entity_poly.entity_id
_entity_poly.type
_entity_poly.pdbx_seq_one_letter_code
_entity_poly.pdbx_strand_id
1 'polypeptide(L)'
;MTKKFSYSLSAVNEKARCGVISTPRGEIRTPAFMPVGTAATVKAMLPESVRSTGADVLLGNTYHLMLRPTAERISELGGLHKFMNWERPILTDSGGFQVMSLAELRKLNEEGVTFKSHLDGSRHVLSPERSMEIQKMLGSDIVMCFDECPALPASYEKIEESMQLSMRWARRSRDAFGDRPGHALFGIQQGGLEYDLRAESAETLQSIEFEGYAIGGLAVGEGQEAMFRVLDFAPDMLPADKPRYLMGVGKPSDIVGAVKRGIDMMDCVLPSRSGRTGQAFTHRGVVNIKNARHQNDPRPLDFSCKCPACKNYSRAYLHHVFKSQEIISSMLLTWHNLHYY
;
A
#
# COMPACT_ATOMS: atom_id res chain seq x y z
N MET A 1 -24.30 -13.12 13.05
CA MET A 1 -24.18 -11.68 12.75
C MET A 1 -22.87 -11.46 12.01
N THR A 2 -22.91 -11.00 10.78
CA THR A 2 -21.70 -10.61 10.03
C THR A 2 -21.02 -9.46 10.79
N LYS A 3 -19.75 -9.62 11.16
CA LYS A 3 -18.98 -8.53 11.77
C LYS A 3 -18.99 -7.35 10.80
N LYS A 4 -19.41 -6.18 11.26
CA LYS A 4 -19.34 -4.94 10.48
C LYS A 4 -17.90 -4.43 10.48
N PHE A 5 -17.52 -3.70 9.43
CA PHE A 5 -16.30 -2.91 9.45
C PHE A 5 -16.41 -1.83 10.55
N SER A 6 -15.37 -1.71 11.38
CA SER A 6 -15.31 -0.67 12.42
C SER A 6 -13.85 -0.36 12.78
N TYR A 7 -13.64 0.83 13.30
CA TYR A 7 -12.34 1.26 13.83
C TYR A 7 -12.50 1.73 15.27
N SER A 8 -11.60 1.32 16.15
CA SER A 8 -11.56 1.73 17.55
C SER A 8 -10.15 2.14 17.94
N LEU A 9 -10.02 3.33 18.52
CA LEU A 9 -8.77 3.82 19.10
C LEU A 9 -8.61 3.21 20.51
N SER A 10 -7.39 2.70 20.78
CA SER A 10 -7.02 2.16 22.09
C SER A 10 -6.19 3.13 22.90
N ALA A 11 -5.31 3.89 22.22
CA ALA A 11 -4.42 4.86 22.85
C ALA A 11 -4.01 5.97 21.88
N VAL A 12 -3.74 7.14 22.44
CA VAL A 12 -3.20 8.30 21.69
C VAL A 12 -2.06 8.89 22.51
N ASN A 13 -0.95 9.20 21.86
CA ASN A 13 0.19 9.92 22.44
C ASN A 13 0.60 11.03 21.48
N GLU A 14 0.33 12.30 21.85
CA GLU A 14 0.38 13.45 20.95
C GLU A 14 -0.51 13.20 19.72
N LYS A 15 0.06 13.12 18.50
CA LYS A 15 -0.68 12.75 17.29
C LYS A 15 -0.63 11.25 16.97
N ALA A 16 0.31 10.51 17.57
CA ALA A 16 0.45 9.07 17.32
C ALA A 16 -0.74 8.31 17.89
N ARG A 17 -1.27 7.37 17.11
CA ARG A 17 -2.50 6.65 17.40
C ARG A 17 -2.24 5.15 17.41
N CYS A 18 -2.91 4.45 18.32
CA CYS A 18 -2.94 2.99 18.37
C CYS A 18 -4.38 2.52 18.42
N GLY A 19 -4.75 1.55 17.60
CA GLY A 19 -6.13 1.10 17.52
C GLY A 19 -6.28 -0.24 16.80
N VAL A 20 -7.54 -0.60 16.50
CA VAL A 20 -7.89 -1.83 15.82
C VAL A 20 -8.97 -1.55 14.77
N ILE A 21 -8.72 -1.99 13.55
CA ILE A 21 -9.74 -2.09 12.50
C ILE A 21 -10.30 -3.50 12.54
N SER A 22 -11.59 -3.65 12.76
CA SER A 22 -12.29 -4.94 12.74
C SER A 22 -12.94 -5.16 11.38
N THR A 23 -12.70 -6.34 10.80
CA THR A 23 -13.30 -6.78 9.53
C THR A 23 -13.91 -8.17 9.71
N PRO A 24 -14.76 -8.65 8.79
CA PRO A 24 -15.23 -10.03 8.81
C PRO A 24 -14.11 -11.09 8.77
N ARG A 25 -12.95 -10.75 8.21
CA ARG A 25 -11.78 -11.63 8.07
C ARG A 25 -10.72 -11.48 9.15
N GLY A 26 -10.99 -10.69 10.16
CA GLY A 26 -10.09 -10.51 11.30
C GLY A 26 -9.80 -9.05 11.61
N GLU A 27 -8.88 -8.86 12.52
CA GLU A 27 -8.50 -7.55 13.03
C GLU A 27 -7.18 -7.09 12.42
N ILE A 28 -7.06 -5.79 12.19
CA ILE A 28 -5.84 -5.11 11.78
C ILE A 28 -5.44 -4.20 12.95
N ARG A 29 -4.35 -4.54 13.59
CA ARG A 29 -3.76 -3.70 14.67
C ARG A 29 -3.04 -2.52 14.04
N THR A 30 -3.35 -1.32 14.49
CA THR A 30 -2.69 -0.09 14.00
C THR A 30 -1.77 0.49 15.07
N PRO A 31 -0.63 1.12 14.69
CA PRO A 31 -0.16 1.32 13.31
C PRO A 31 0.15 0.01 12.59
N ALA A 32 -0.20 -0.08 11.30
CA ALA A 32 -0.02 -1.28 10.48
C ALA A 32 0.81 -0.97 9.23
N PHE A 33 1.81 -1.81 8.95
CA PHE A 33 2.45 -1.86 7.65
C PHE A 33 1.86 -2.99 6.80
N MET A 34 1.48 -2.69 5.57
CA MET A 34 0.89 -3.62 4.64
C MET A 34 1.93 -4.12 3.62
N PRO A 35 2.36 -5.39 3.68
CA PRO A 35 3.17 -5.97 2.61
C PRO A 35 2.43 -5.95 1.27
N VAL A 36 3.13 -5.58 0.20
CA VAL A 36 2.54 -5.44 -1.13
C VAL A 36 2.56 -6.76 -1.89
N GLY A 37 1.36 -7.28 -2.18
CA GLY A 37 1.11 -8.48 -2.95
C GLY A 37 0.66 -8.18 -4.39
N THR A 38 1.53 -7.57 -5.20
CA THR A 38 1.22 -6.98 -6.52
C THR A 38 0.43 -7.91 -7.46
N ALA A 39 0.85 -9.15 -7.61
CA ALA A 39 0.25 -10.13 -8.51
C ALA A 39 -0.26 -11.36 -7.73
N ALA A 40 -1.09 -11.12 -6.73
CA ALA A 40 -1.58 -12.12 -5.79
C ALA A 40 -0.45 -12.83 -5.00
N THR A 41 0.67 -12.15 -4.81
CA THR A 41 1.78 -12.67 -4.00
C THR A 41 2.69 -11.55 -3.50
N VAL A 42 3.13 -11.65 -2.27
CA VAL A 42 4.28 -10.89 -1.79
C VAL A 42 5.53 -11.54 -2.38
N LYS A 43 6.25 -10.78 -3.22
CA LYS A 43 7.36 -11.35 -4.01
C LYS A 43 8.39 -12.06 -3.15
N ALA A 44 8.76 -13.28 -3.54
CA ALA A 44 9.70 -14.17 -2.87
C ALA A 44 9.25 -14.63 -1.45
N MET A 45 7.95 -14.65 -1.17
CA MET A 45 7.42 -15.08 0.12
C MET A 45 6.22 -16.01 -0.07
N LEU A 46 6.17 -17.06 0.75
CA LEU A 46 4.95 -17.86 0.94
C LEU A 46 3.97 -17.10 1.85
N PRO A 47 2.65 -17.25 1.67
CA PRO A 47 1.66 -16.55 2.50
C PRO A 47 1.84 -16.81 4.00
N GLU A 48 2.12 -18.04 4.40
CA GLU A 48 2.42 -18.42 5.79
C GLU A 48 3.69 -17.74 6.34
N SER A 49 4.70 -17.53 5.50
CA SER A 49 5.91 -16.80 5.89
C SER A 49 5.61 -15.31 6.09
N VAL A 50 4.77 -14.72 5.25
CA VAL A 50 4.29 -13.33 5.44
C VAL A 50 3.48 -13.24 6.73
N ARG A 51 2.57 -14.17 6.99
CA ARG A 51 1.80 -14.22 8.24
C ARG A 51 2.69 -14.28 9.47
N SER A 52 3.79 -15.03 9.40
CA SER A 52 4.75 -15.18 10.51
C SER A 52 5.52 -13.90 10.84
N THR A 53 5.55 -12.90 9.97
CA THR A 53 6.11 -11.59 10.27
C THR A 53 5.23 -10.74 11.18
N GLY A 54 3.96 -11.13 11.38
CA GLY A 54 2.97 -10.39 12.16
C GLY A 54 2.03 -9.54 11.31
N ALA A 55 2.14 -9.59 9.98
CA ALA A 55 1.25 -8.85 9.08
C ALA A 55 -0.21 -9.27 9.27
N ASP A 56 -1.08 -8.30 9.53
CA ASP A 56 -2.53 -8.51 9.70
C ASP A 56 -3.29 -8.30 8.38
N VAL A 57 -2.71 -7.57 7.44
CA VAL A 57 -3.34 -7.18 6.18
C VAL A 57 -2.30 -7.17 5.05
N LEU A 58 -2.74 -7.47 3.82
CA LEU A 58 -1.95 -7.32 2.60
C LEU A 58 -2.56 -6.25 1.69
N LEU A 59 -1.71 -5.68 0.83
CA LEU A 59 -2.16 -4.83 -0.27
C LEU A 59 -2.06 -5.59 -1.60
N GLY A 60 -3.17 -5.64 -2.36
CA GLY A 60 -3.23 -6.14 -3.74
C GLY A 60 -3.33 -4.99 -4.73
N ASN A 61 -2.75 -5.13 -5.93
CA ASN A 61 -2.80 -4.08 -6.93
C ASN A 61 -3.84 -4.39 -8.03
N THR A 62 -4.90 -3.61 -8.06
CA THR A 62 -6.03 -3.73 -8.99
C THR A 62 -5.59 -3.73 -10.46
N TYR A 63 -4.72 -2.79 -10.85
CA TYR A 63 -4.18 -2.70 -12.22
C TYR A 63 -3.51 -4.00 -12.68
N HIS A 64 -2.65 -4.57 -11.85
CA HIS A 64 -1.94 -5.80 -12.23
C HIS A 64 -2.88 -7.00 -12.30
N LEU A 65 -3.79 -7.12 -11.34
CA LEU A 65 -4.72 -8.24 -11.25
C LEU A 65 -5.80 -8.21 -12.33
N MET A 66 -6.25 -7.03 -12.76
CA MET A 66 -7.18 -6.90 -13.89
C MET A 66 -6.56 -7.31 -15.23
N LEU A 67 -5.26 -7.07 -15.41
CA LEU A 67 -4.56 -7.46 -16.63
C LEU A 67 -4.17 -8.93 -16.64
N ARG A 68 -3.73 -9.45 -15.49
CA ARG A 68 -3.31 -10.86 -15.35
C ARG A 68 -3.45 -11.33 -13.90
N PRO A 69 -4.23 -12.37 -13.61
CA PRO A 69 -4.89 -13.29 -14.57
C PRO A 69 -6.25 -12.80 -15.09
N THR A 70 -6.75 -11.68 -14.71
CA THR A 70 -8.00 -10.96 -14.83
C THR A 70 -8.85 -11.07 -13.56
N ALA A 71 -9.63 -10.01 -13.26
CA ALA A 71 -10.46 -9.98 -12.07
C ALA A 71 -11.61 -11.01 -12.17
N GLU A 72 -12.14 -11.22 -13.37
CA GLU A 72 -13.18 -12.20 -13.67
C GLU A 72 -12.71 -13.61 -13.30
N ARG A 73 -11.53 -14.01 -13.76
CA ARG A 73 -10.93 -15.31 -13.43
C ARG A 73 -10.70 -15.50 -11.94
N ILE A 74 -10.20 -14.48 -11.26
CA ILE A 74 -10.01 -14.52 -9.78
C ILE A 74 -11.36 -14.70 -9.09
N SER A 75 -12.41 -14.00 -9.54
CA SER A 75 -13.76 -14.13 -9.03
C SER A 75 -14.33 -15.55 -9.19
N GLU A 76 -14.20 -16.13 -10.39
CA GLU A 76 -14.63 -17.51 -10.69
C GLU A 76 -13.90 -18.54 -9.82
N LEU A 77 -12.65 -18.29 -9.42
CA LEU A 77 -11.85 -19.14 -8.55
C LEU A 77 -12.10 -18.89 -7.06
N GLY A 78 -13.06 -18.05 -6.71
CA GLY A 78 -13.52 -17.81 -5.33
C GLY A 78 -12.90 -16.60 -4.65
N GLY A 79 -12.38 -15.64 -5.44
CA GLY A 79 -11.82 -14.37 -4.96
C GLY A 79 -10.35 -14.44 -4.60
N LEU A 80 -9.76 -13.25 -4.35
CA LEU A 80 -8.31 -13.11 -4.18
C LEU A 80 -7.78 -13.87 -2.96
N HIS A 81 -8.54 -13.91 -1.87
CA HIS A 81 -8.14 -14.62 -0.65
C HIS A 81 -7.89 -16.11 -0.91
N LYS A 82 -8.87 -16.77 -1.56
CA LYS A 82 -8.73 -18.19 -1.92
C LYS A 82 -7.66 -18.41 -2.96
N PHE A 83 -7.60 -17.53 -3.96
CA PHE A 83 -6.64 -17.62 -5.06
C PHE A 83 -5.18 -17.56 -4.58
N MET A 84 -4.87 -16.70 -3.59
CA MET A 84 -3.50 -16.54 -3.08
C MET A 84 -3.25 -17.24 -1.73
N ASN A 85 -4.22 -18.01 -1.20
CA ASN A 85 -4.15 -18.68 0.09
C ASN A 85 -3.88 -17.71 1.27
N TRP A 86 -4.59 -16.58 1.30
CA TRP A 86 -4.50 -15.59 2.37
C TRP A 86 -5.86 -15.36 3.01
N GLU A 87 -6.03 -15.75 4.27
CA GLU A 87 -7.35 -15.72 4.95
C GLU A 87 -7.62 -14.42 5.71
N ARG A 88 -6.59 -13.57 5.90
CA ARG A 88 -6.68 -12.29 6.61
C ARG A 88 -7.14 -11.17 5.68
N PRO A 89 -7.43 -9.97 6.21
CA PRO A 89 -7.86 -8.83 5.41
C PRO A 89 -6.93 -8.52 4.23
N ILE A 90 -7.53 -8.09 3.12
CA ILE A 90 -6.85 -7.56 1.94
C ILE A 90 -7.39 -6.17 1.65
N LEU A 91 -6.49 -5.21 1.48
CA LEU A 91 -6.78 -3.92 0.87
C LEU A 91 -6.36 -3.98 -0.61
N THR A 92 -7.19 -3.47 -1.51
CA THR A 92 -6.79 -3.25 -2.91
C THR A 92 -6.74 -1.77 -3.22
N ASP A 93 -5.69 -1.36 -3.94
CA ASP A 93 -5.63 0.00 -4.51
C ASP A 93 -6.67 0.20 -5.63
N SER A 94 -6.83 1.46 -6.06
CA SER A 94 -7.78 1.79 -7.13
C SER A 94 -7.31 1.39 -8.54
N GLY A 95 -6.01 1.18 -8.73
CA GLY A 95 -5.34 1.02 -10.02
C GLY A 95 -4.96 2.32 -10.70
N GLY A 96 -5.43 3.48 -10.23
CA GLY A 96 -5.19 4.78 -10.82
C GLY A 96 -3.71 5.13 -10.95
N PHE A 97 -2.96 5.06 -9.86
CA PHE A 97 -1.52 5.37 -9.85
C PHE A 97 -0.72 4.49 -10.82
N GLN A 98 -1.02 3.18 -10.90
CA GLN A 98 -0.28 2.27 -11.78
C GLN A 98 -0.57 2.56 -13.26
N VAL A 99 -1.80 2.91 -13.61
CA VAL A 99 -2.13 3.37 -14.98
C VAL A 99 -1.34 4.63 -15.29
N MET A 100 -1.24 5.57 -14.34
CA MET A 100 -0.51 6.82 -14.54
C MET A 100 1.01 6.60 -14.64
N SER A 101 1.58 5.66 -13.92
CA SER A 101 3.02 5.41 -13.86
C SER A 101 3.56 4.38 -14.86
N LEU A 102 2.75 3.41 -15.31
CA LEU A 102 3.20 2.27 -16.12
C LEU A 102 2.66 2.27 -17.56
N ALA A 103 1.54 2.95 -17.83
CA ALA A 103 0.95 2.95 -19.16
C ALA A 103 1.61 4.02 -20.06
N GLU A 104 2.26 3.58 -21.14
CA GLU A 104 2.95 4.46 -22.10
C GLU A 104 2.00 5.36 -22.90
N LEU A 105 0.82 4.81 -23.27
CA LEU A 105 -0.21 5.51 -24.02
C LEU A 105 -1.50 5.55 -23.21
N ARG A 106 -1.78 6.72 -22.62
CA ARG A 106 -2.98 6.95 -21.83
C ARG A 106 -3.70 8.23 -22.24
N LYS A 107 -5.03 8.21 -22.15
CA LYS A 107 -5.86 9.41 -22.24
C LYS A 107 -6.70 9.50 -20.98
N LEU A 108 -6.59 10.64 -20.31
CA LEU A 108 -7.36 10.97 -19.13
C LEU A 108 -8.49 11.91 -19.53
N ASN A 109 -9.69 11.66 -19.05
CA ASN A 109 -10.84 12.55 -19.17
C ASN A 109 -11.77 12.35 -17.97
N GLU A 110 -12.92 13.03 -17.95
CA GLU A 110 -13.89 12.95 -16.85
C GLU A 110 -14.43 11.52 -16.63
N GLU A 111 -14.58 10.72 -17.68
CA GLU A 111 -15.10 9.36 -17.59
C GLU A 111 -14.10 8.41 -16.92
N GLY A 112 -12.80 8.63 -17.12
CA GLY A 112 -11.75 7.75 -16.58
C GLY A 112 -10.47 7.80 -17.41
N VAL A 113 -9.72 6.70 -17.41
CA VAL A 113 -8.44 6.57 -18.10
C VAL A 113 -8.51 5.45 -19.14
N THR A 114 -8.28 5.80 -20.41
CA THR A 114 -8.04 4.83 -21.48
C THR A 114 -6.54 4.60 -21.63
N PHE A 115 -6.10 3.35 -21.63
CA PHE A 115 -4.68 3.02 -21.73
C PHE A 115 -4.42 1.73 -22.48
N LYS A 116 -3.16 1.50 -22.87
CA LYS A 116 -2.68 0.23 -23.41
C LYS A 116 -1.98 -0.58 -22.34
N SER A 117 -2.29 -1.86 -22.26
CA SER A 117 -1.62 -2.84 -21.39
C SER A 117 -0.14 -2.94 -21.74
N HIS A 118 0.72 -2.85 -20.74
CA HIS A 118 2.16 -3.08 -20.89
C HIS A 118 2.52 -4.56 -21.12
N LEU A 119 1.55 -5.48 -20.96
CA LEU A 119 1.77 -6.91 -21.13
C LEU A 119 1.63 -7.37 -22.58
N ASP A 120 0.62 -6.85 -23.28
CA ASP A 120 0.19 -7.34 -24.60
C ASP A 120 -0.29 -6.23 -25.54
N GLY A 121 -0.27 -4.97 -25.11
CA GLY A 121 -0.71 -3.82 -25.90
C GLY A 121 -2.24 -3.69 -26.05
N SER A 122 -3.04 -4.55 -25.44
CA SER A 122 -4.51 -4.47 -25.47
C SER A 122 -5.01 -3.16 -24.86
N ARG A 123 -6.12 -2.63 -25.40
CA ARG A 123 -6.72 -1.38 -24.94
C ARG A 123 -7.70 -1.65 -23.80
N HIS A 124 -7.57 -0.88 -22.72
CA HIS A 124 -8.44 -0.93 -21.54
C HIS A 124 -8.95 0.46 -21.19
N VAL A 125 -10.10 0.47 -20.52
CA VAL A 125 -10.68 1.66 -19.88
C VAL A 125 -10.84 1.35 -18.41
N LEU A 126 -10.35 2.25 -17.57
CA LEU A 126 -10.53 2.19 -16.12
C LEU A 126 -11.24 3.47 -15.69
N SER A 127 -12.46 3.32 -15.21
CA SER A 127 -13.30 4.37 -14.63
C SER A 127 -13.48 4.12 -13.13
N PRO A 128 -14.02 5.09 -12.35
CA PRO A 128 -14.39 4.85 -10.96
C PRO A 128 -15.27 3.62 -10.78
N GLU A 129 -16.30 3.46 -11.61
CA GLU A 129 -17.24 2.32 -11.56
C GLU A 129 -16.53 1.00 -11.87
N ARG A 130 -15.68 0.99 -12.93
CA ARG A 130 -14.95 -0.23 -13.30
C ARG A 130 -13.92 -0.62 -12.23
N SER A 131 -13.27 0.34 -11.59
CA SER A 131 -12.37 0.09 -10.46
C SER A 131 -13.12 -0.55 -9.29
N MET A 132 -14.29 -0.04 -8.94
CA MET A 132 -15.13 -0.62 -7.87
C MET A 132 -15.60 -2.03 -8.24
N GLU A 133 -16.00 -2.27 -9.48
CA GLU A 133 -16.40 -3.58 -9.97
C GLU A 133 -15.25 -4.60 -9.87
N ILE A 134 -14.04 -4.22 -10.33
CA ILE A 134 -12.86 -5.08 -10.26
C ILE A 134 -12.53 -5.42 -8.79
N GLN A 135 -12.46 -4.44 -7.91
CA GLN A 135 -12.16 -4.65 -6.49
C GLN A 135 -13.24 -5.51 -5.81
N LYS A 136 -14.50 -5.40 -6.26
CA LYS A 136 -15.60 -6.31 -5.83
C LYS A 136 -15.37 -7.74 -6.30
N MET A 137 -14.97 -7.96 -7.55
CA MET A 137 -14.64 -9.29 -8.09
C MET A 137 -13.44 -9.91 -7.39
N LEU A 138 -12.45 -9.12 -7.00
CA LEU A 138 -11.31 -9.55 -6.19
C LEU A 138 -11.74 -9.97 -4.78
N GLY A 139 -12.85 -9.44 -4.26
CA GLY A 139 -13.36 -9.75 -2.92
C GLY A 139 -12.58 -9.07 -1.81
N SER A 140 -12.02 -7.88 -2.07
CA SER A 140 -11.23 -7.12 -1.10
C SER A 140 -12.06 -6.64 0.07
N ASP A 141 -11.50 -6.65 1.27
CA ASP A 141 -12.16 -6.18 2.50
C ASP A 141 -12.16 -4.65 2.58
N ILE A 142 -11.06 -4.03 2.15
CA ILE A 142 -10.90 -2.57 2.04
C ILE A 142 -10.57 -2.25 0.58
N VAL A 143 -11.32 -1.34 -0.01
CA VAL A 143 -11.11 -0.87 -1.38
C VAL A 143 -10.81 0.62 -1.39
N MET A 144 -10.04 1.09 -2.37
CA MET A 144 -9.72 2.50 -2.53
C MET A 144 -10.58 3.13 -3.60
N CYS A 145 -11.07 4.35 -3.39
CA CYS A 145 -11.73 5.12 -4.44
C CYS A 145 -10.75 5.39 -5.59
N PHE A 146 -11.28 5.59 -6.80
CA PHE A 146 -10.47 5.91 -7.96
C PHE A 146 -10.01 7.37 -7.91
N ASP A 147 -8.73 7.61 -8.18
CA ASP A 147 -8.10 8.92 -8.08
C ASP A 147 -7.10 9.17 -9.22
N GLU A 148 -6.77 10.43 -9.42
CA GLU A 148 -5.67 10.89 -10.29
C GLU A 148 -4.57 11.48 -9.42
N CYS A 149 -3.34 11.02 -9.63
CA CYS A 149 -2.17 11.48 -8.91
C CYS A 149 -1.15 12.02 -9.93
N PRO A 150 -1.02 13.36 -10.07
CA PRO A 150 -0.06 13.96 -10.99
C PRO A 150 1.37 13.74 -10.49
N ALA A 151 2.30 13.60 -11.45
CA ALA A 151 3.72 13.57 -11.10
C ALA A 151 4.19 14.95 -10.62
N LEU A 152 5.04 14.98 -9.59
CA LEU A 152 5.67 16.21 -9.12
C LEU A 152 7.07 16.38 -9.74
N PRO A 153 7.53 17.63 -9.99
CA PRO A 153 6.81 18.90 -9.75
C PRO A 153 5.72 19.18 -10.77
N ALA A 154 4.61 19.79 -10.34
CA ALA A 154 3.51 20.26 -11.19
C ALA A 154 3.11 21.67 -10.77
N SER A 155 2.44 22.43 -11.66
CA SER A 155 1.90 23.75 -11.31
C SER A 155 0.71 23.61 -10.36
N TYR A 156 0.41 24.68 -9.64
CA TYR A 156 -0.74 24.75 -8.74
C TYR A 156 -2.05 24.41 -9.46
N GLU A 157 -2.27 25.01 -10.62
CA GLU A 157 -3.48 24.80 -11.44
C GLU A 157 -3.62 23.33 -11.86
N LYS A 158 -2.49 22.67 -12.20
CA LYS A 158 -2.52 21.25 -12.56
C LYS A 158 -2.83 20.36 -11.35
N ILE A 159 -2.32 20.71 -10.18
CA ILE A 159 -2.63 19.98 -8.93
C ILE A 159 -4.10 20.17 -8.56
N GLU A 160 -4.62 21.39 -8.70
CA GLU A 160 -6.02 21.73 -8.45
C GLU A 160 -6.96 20.95 -9.37
N GLU A 161 -6.73 20.99 -10.70
CA GLU A 161 -7.51 20.24 -11.70
C GLU A 161 -7.56 18.75 -11.36
N SER A 162 -6.40 18.17 -11.03
CA SER A 162 -6.26 16.76 -10.67
C SER A 162 -7.01 16.42 -9.37
N MET A 163 -6.87 17.27 -8.36
CA MET A 163 -7.58 17.10 -7.09
C MET A 163 -9.09 17.16 -7.30
N GLN A 164 -9.59 18.15 -8.01
CA GLN A 164 -11.03 18.30 -8.28
C GLN A 164 -11.59 17.14 -9.10
N LEU A 165 -10.85 16.63 -10.09
CA LEU A 165 -11.21 15.42 -10.82
C LEU A 165 -11.29 14.22 -9.87
N SER A 166 -10.30 14.06 -8.99
CA SER A 166 -10.28 12.98 -7.99
C SER A 166 -11.48 13.06 -7.04
N MET A 167 -11.93 14.25 -6.66
CA MET A 167 -13.12 14.42 -5.82
C MET A 167 -14.40 14.01 -6.54
N ARG A 168 -14.55 14.35 -7.82
CA ARG A 168 -15.68 13.85 -8.64
C ARG A 168 -15.66 12.33 -8.79
N TRP A 169 -14.48 11.76 -9.01
CA TRP A 169 -14.29 10.30 -9.08
C TRP A 169 -14.52 9.61 -7.73
N ALA A 170 -14.17 10.25 -6.63
CA ALA A 170 -14.47 9.74 -5.29
C ALA A 170 -15.98 9.60 -5.05
N ARG A 171 -16.80 10.59 -5.48
CA ARG A 171 -18.27 10.51 -5.44
C ARG A 171 -18.77 9.34 -6.28
N ARG A 172 -18.35 9.23 -7.54
CA ARG A 172 -18.73 8.13 -8.44
C ARG A 172 -18.29 6.75 -7.90
N SER A 173 -17.11 6.68 -7.27
CA SER A 173 -16.66 5.46 -6.60
C SER A 173 -17.57 5.08 -5.42
N ARG A 174 -17.98 6.06 -4.61
CA ARG A 174 -18.93 5.84 -3.49
C ARG A 174 -20.27 5.31 -3.99
N ASP A 175 -20.81 5.92 -5.04
CA ASP A 175 -22.09 5.52 -5.63
C ASP A 175 -22.00 4.09 -6.20
N ALA A 176 -20.92 3.76 -6.90
CA ALA A 176 -20.68 2.43 -7.48
C ALA A 176 -20.37 1.36 -6.42
N PHE A 177 -19.75 1.73 -5.31
CA PHE A 177 -19.48 0.80 -4.20
C PHE A 177 -20.79 0.37 -3.53
N GLY A 178 -21.74 1.29 -3.36
CA GLY A 178 -23.04 1.05 -2.74
C GLY A 178 -22.96 0.59 -1.28
N ASP A 179 -23.94 -0.21 -0.86
CA ASP A 179 -23.95 -0.82 0.47
C ASP A 179 -23.33 -2.23 0.40
N ARG A 180 -22.20 -2.41 1.08
CA ARG A 180 -21.48 -3.68 1.17
C ARG A 180 -21.11 -3.98 2.62
N PRO A 181 -22.03 -4.57 3.40
CA PRO A 181 -21.80 -4.85 4.81
C PRO A 181 -20.50 -5.63 5.06
N GLY A 182 -19.69 -5.12 5.97
CA GLY A 182 -18.40 -5.73 6.34
C GLY A 182 -17.23 -5.34 5.46
N HIS A 183 -17.46 -4.62 4.36
CA HIS A 183 -16.41 -4.04 3.52
C HIS A 183 -16.29 -2.53 3.76
N ALA A 184 -15.15 -1.98 3.42
CA ALA A 184 -14.88 -0.54 3.56
C ALA A 184 -14.42 0.07 2.23
N LEU A 185 -14.86 1.29 1.96
CA LEU A 185 -14.31 2.14 0.91
C LEU A 185 -13.53 3.29 1.56
N PHE A 186 -12.28 3.49 1.16
CA PHE A 186 -11.46 4.59 1.64
C PHE A 186 -11.40 5.69 0.59
N GLY A 187 -11.64 6.94 1.03
CA GLY A 187 -11.41 8.13 0.24
C GLY A 187 -9.92 8.49 0.19
N ILE A 188 -9.48 9.15 -0.88
CA ILE A 188 -8.08 9.54 -1.06
C ILE A 188 -7.98 11.06 -1.12
N GLN A 189 -7.39 11.68 -0.09
CA GLN A 189 -7.08 13.11 -0.07
C GLN A 189 -5.94 13.40 -1.06
N GLN A 190 -6.20 14.24 -2.05
CA GLN A 190 -5.25 14.78 -3.01
C GLN A 190 -5.02 16.27 -2.76
N GLY A 191 -4.14 16.93 -3.50
CA GLY A 191 -3.83 18.36 -3.37
C GLY A 191 -2.34 18.68 -3.30
N GLY A 192 -1.47 17.72 -3.72
CA GLY A 192 -0.02 17.93 -3.78
C GLY A 192 0.58 18.35 -2.43
N LEU A 193 1.33 19.44 -2.42
CA LEU A 193 1.93 20.01 -1.22
C LEU A 193 1.14 21.21 -0.66
N GLU A 194 0.00 21.56 -1.30
CA GLU A 194 -0.74 22.78 -1.05
C GLU A 194 -1.78 22.59 0.07
N TYR A 195 -1.72 23.44 1.09
CA TYR A 195 -2.56 23.34 2.27
C TYR A 195 -4.05 23.51 1.94
N ASP A 196 -4.38 24.53 1.15
CA ASP A 196 -5.74 24.87 0.76
C ASP A 196 -6.40 23.78 -0.09
N LEU A 197 -5.68 23.22 -1.06
CA LEU A 197 -6.18 22.11 -1.88
C LEU A 197 -6.38 20.83 -1.04
N ARG A 198 -5.50 20.57 -0.06
CA ARG A 198 -5.68 19.46 0.89
C ARG A 198 -6.90 19.67 1.78
N ALA A 199 -7.16 20.88 2.21
CA ALA A 199 -8.34 21.22 3.00
C ALA A 199 -9.63 21.02 2.20
N GLU A 200 -9.72 21.57 0.97
CA GLU A 200 -10.85 21.37 0.07
C GLU A 200 -11.11 19.89 -0.22
N SER A 201 -10.04 19.13 -0.51
CA SER A 201 -10.12 17.69 -0.72
C SER A 201 -10.68 16.96 0.51
N ALA A 202 -10.19 17.29 1.72
CA ALA A 202 -10.64 16.66 2.96
C ALA A 202 -12.12 16.97 3.25
N GLU A 203 -12.56 18.22 3.08
CA GLU A 203 -13.96 18.63 3.25
C GLU A 203 -14.88 17.89 2.28
N THR A 204 -14.49 17.82 1.00
CA THR A 204 -15.26 17.12 -0.02
C THR A 204 -15.39 15.63 0.31
N LEU A 205 -14.29 14.96 0.67
CA LEU A 205 -14.31 13.53 1.04
C LEU A 205 -15.18 13.29 2.27
N GLN A 206 -15.15 14.16 3.28
CA GLN A 206 -15.99 14.04 4.46
C GLN A 206 -17.48 14.18 4.11
N SER A 207 -17.83 15.06 3.17
CA SER A 207 -19.22 15.22 2.69
C SER A 207 -19.73 13.98 1.93
N ILE A 208 -18.82 13.16 1.38
CA ILE A 208 -19.15 11.91 0.68
C ILE A 208 -19.33 10.74 1.67
N GLU A 209 -18.64 10.80 2.80
CA GLU A 209 -18.62 9.78 3.86
C GLU A 209 -17.95 8.46 3.45
N PHE A 210 -16.75 8.25 3.99
CA PHE A 210 -15.97 7.02 3.81
C PHE A 210 -15.73 6.30 5.14
N GLU A 211 -15.48 5.00 5.07
CA GLU A 211 -15.13 4.18 6.24
C GLU A 211 -13.70 4.43 6.73
N GLY A 212 -12.85 5.04 5.88
CA GLY A 212 -11.49 5.45 6.19
C GLY A 212 -10.98 6.43 5.15
N TYR A 213 -9.82 7.03 5.41
CA TYR A 213 -9.24 8.07 4.55
C TYR A 213 -7.76 7.82 4.32
N ALA A 214 -7.33 7.98 3.07
CA ALA A 214 -5.94 7.92 2.70
C ALA A 214 -5.40 9.30 2.33
N ILE A 215 -4.10 9.48 2.51
CA ILE A 215 -3.33 10.63 2.02
C ILE A 215 -2.54 10.14 0.80
N GLY A 216 -2.96 10.57 -0.38
CA GLY A 216 -2.31 10.30 -1.66
C GLY A 216 -1.43 11.44 -2.13
N GLY A 217 -0.78 11.27 -3.31
CA GLY A 217 0.03 12.32 -3.93
C GLY A 217 1.31 12.67 -3.17
N LEU A 218 1.80 11.77 -2.33
CA LEU A 218 3.09 11.84 -1.65
C LEU A 218 3.96 10.64 -2.02
N ALA A 219 5.26 10.69 -1.74
CA ALA A 219 6.27 9.71 -2.19
C ALA A 219 6.36 9.58 -3.73
N VAL A 220 6.06 10.66 -4.46
CA VAL A 220 6.08 10.75 -5.92
C VAL A 220 7.19 11.66 -6.46
N GLY A 221 8.19 12.00 -5.63
CA GLY A 221 9.38 12.76 -6.02
C GLY A 221 9.69 13.99 -5.14
N GLU A 222 8.83 14.37 -4.22
CA GLU A 222 8.94 15.57 -3.38
C GLU A 222 10.02 15.49 -2.30
N GLY A 223 10.43 14.29 -1.92
CA GLY A 223 11.39 14.04 -0.83
C GLY A 223 10.77 14.05 0.57
N GLN A 224 11.52 13.50 1.55
CA GLN A 224 11.04 13.25 2.90
C GLN A 224 10.61 14.53 3.64
N GLU A 225 11.38 15.61 3.50
CA GLU A 225 11.10 16.86 4.21
C GLU A 225 9.76 17.48 3.77
N ALA A 226 9.51 17.54 2.45
CA ALA A 226 8.26 18.05 1.92
C ALA A 226 7.08 17.15 2.29
N MET A 227 7.23 15.83 2.23
CA MET A 227 6.24 14.88 2.71
C MET A 227 5.90 15.13 4.19
N PHE A 228 6.88 15.29 5.07
CA PHE A 228 6.62 15.52 6.49
C PHE A 228 5.94 16.87 6.75
N ARG A 229 6.28 17.94 6.01
CA ARG A 229 5.54 19.22 6.09
C ARG A 229 4.05 19.03 5.79
N VAL A 230 3.70 18.25 4.78
CA VAL A 230 2.29 17.95 4.48
C VAL A 230 1.67 17.12 5.62
N LEU A 231 2.36 16.12 6.13
CA LEU A 231 1.86 15.29 7.23
C LEU A 231 1.74 16.03 8.56
N ASP A 232 2.37 17.19 8.74
CA ASP A 232 2.18 18.02 9.93
C ASP A 232 0.77 18.59 10.04
N PHE A 233 0.02 18.69 8.93
CA PHE A 233 -1.35 19.24 8.90
C PHE A 233 -2.40 18.33 8.25
N ALA A 234 -2.08 17.61 7.17
CA ALA A 234 -3.07 16.87 6.40
C ALA A 234 -3.83 15.77 7.20
N PRO A 235 -3.20 15.00 8.10
CA PRO A 235 -3.92 14.05 8.92
C PRO A 235 -4.97 14.67 9.84
N ASP A 236 -4.74 15.90 10.32
CA ASP A 236 -5.65 16.59 11.23
C ASP A 236 -6.90 17.14 10.53
N MET A 237 -6.86 17.25 9.20
CA MET A 237 -8.01 17.59 8.35
C MET A 237 -8.98 16.41 8.18
N LEU A 238 -8.58 15.19 8.56
CA LEU A 238 -9.36 13.97 8.39
C LEU A 238 -10.03 13.56 9.72
N PRO A 239 -11.20 12.88 9.68
CA PRO A 239 -11.92 12.48 10.89
C PRO A 239 -11.04 11.69 11.87
N ALA A 240 -11.16 12.04 13.14
CA ALA A 240 -10.37 11.42 14.20
C ALA A 240 -10.81 9.98 14.54
N ASP A 241 -12.07 9.66 14.31
CA ASP A 241 -12.70 8.36 14.53
C ASP A 241 -12.56 7.37 13.37
N LYS A 242 -11.83 7.77 12.31
CA LYS A 242 -11.58 6.95 11.11
C LYS A 242 -10.11 6.59 10.97
N PRO A 243 -9.78 5.43 10.36
CA PRO A 243 -8.40 5.09 10.06
C PRO A 243 -7.81 6.00 8.98
N ARG A 244 -6.53 6.34 9.12
CA ARG A 244 -5.74 7.20 8.24
C ARG A 244 -4.61 6.41 7.58
N TYR A 245 -4.60 6.36 6.27
CA TYR A 245 -3.67 5.58 5.49
C TYR A 245 -2.75 6.48 4.65
N LEU A 246 -1.44 6.38 4.82
CA LEU A 246 -0.44 7.05 3.98
C LEU A 246 0.03 6.08 2.89
N MET A 247 -0.28 6.40 1.63
CA MET A 247 -0.06 5.51 0.49
C MET A 247 1.40 5.52 0.00
N GLY A 248 1.94 4.34 -0.27
CA GLY A 248 3.24 4.17 -0.93
C GLY A 248 4.48 4.48 -0.09
N VAL A 249 4.33 4.69 1.20
CA VAL A 249 5.43 5.10 2.12
C VAL A 249 5.80 3.96 3.06
N GLY A 250 7.06 3.63 3.31
CA GLY A 250 8.27 4.19 2.80
C GLY A 250 9.48 3.54 3.45
N LYS A 251 10.54 4.31 3.69
CA LYS A 251 11.69 3.85 4.48
C LYS A 251 11.30 3.70 5.96
N PRO A 252 12.05 2.94 6.77
CA PRO A 252 11.75 2.82 8.21
C PRO A 252 11.61 4.17 8.94
N SER A 253 12.46 5.16 8.58
CA SER A 253 12.36 6.52 9.13
C SER A 253 11.06 7.24 8.74
N ASP A 254 10.58 6.99 7.53
CA ASP A 254 9.34 7.60 7.03
C ASP A 254 8.13 7.06 7.80
N ILE A 255 8.12 5.75 8.06
CA ILE A 255 7.06 5.07 8.84
C ILE A 255 6.99 5.66 10.26
N VAL A 256 8.12 5.75 10.96
CA VAL A 256 8.15 6.33 12.31
C VAL A 256 7.69 7.79 12.27
N GLY A 257 8.16 8.58 11.29
CA GLY A 257 7.76 9.96 11.10
C GLY A 257 6.27 10.13 10.79
N ALA A 258 5.69 9.23 9.99
CA ALA A 258 4.27 9.22 9.67
C ALA A 258 3.40 8.85 10.88
N VAL A 259 3.78 7.81 11.63
CA VAL A 259 3.07 7.41 12.86
C VAL A 259 3.06 8.55 13.89
N LYS A 260 4.18 9.24 14.09
CA LYS A 260 4.24 10.43 14.96
C LYS A 260 3.28 11.54 14.55
N ARG A 261 2.84 11.57 13.28
CA ARG A 261 1.93 12.55 12.69
C ARG A 261 0.50 12.08 12.56
N GLY A 262 0.16 10.92 13.14
CA GLY A 262 -1.21 10.42 13.22
C GLY A 262 -1.64 9.50 12.09
N ILE A 263 -0.71 8.85 11.41
CA ILE A 263 -0.99 7.83 10.39
C ILE A 263 -1.12 6.46 11.05
N ASP A 264 -2.14 5.71 10.63
CA ASP A 264 -2.48 4.38 11.15
C ASP A 264 -2.03 3.24 10.24
N MET A 265 -2.01 3.46 8.93
CA MET A 265 -1.70 2.43 7.93
C MET A 265 -0.71 2.94 6.90
N MET A 266 0.17 2.07 6.44
CA MET A 266 1.17 2.37 5.41
C MET A 266 1.44 1.13 4.57
N ASP A 267 1.82 1.32 3.32
CA ASP A 267 2.34 0.28 2.44
C ASP A 267 3.60 0.76 1.72
N CYS A 268 4.46 -0.16 1.38
CA CYS A 268 5.55 0.12 0.44
C CYS A 268 6.13 -1.17 -0.13
N VAL A 269 6.54 -1.13 -1.39
CA VAL A 269 7.27 -2.24 -2.02
C VAL A 269 8.73 -2.36 -1.54
N LEU A 270 9.22 -1.38 -0.79
CA LEU A 270 10.63 -1.25 -0.42
C LEU A 270 11.19 -2.49 0.31
N PRO A 271 10.54 -3.08 1.34
CA PRO A 271 11.08 -4.23 2.04
C PRO A 271 11.36 -5.42 1.10
N SER A 272 10.39 -5.76 0.26
CA SER A 272 10.52 -6.88 -0.68
C SER A 272 11.43 -6.54 -1.88
N ARG A 273 11.41 -5.29 -2.36
CA ARG A 273 12.30 -4.82 -3.43
C ARG A 273 13.76 -4.84 -2.94
N SER A 274 14.04 -4.24 -1.79
CA SER A 274 15.38 -4.22 -1.19
C SER A 274 15.90 -5.62 -0.89
N GLY A 275 15.07 -6.51 -0.35
CA GLY A 275 15.45 -7.91 -0.10
C GLY A 275 15.92 -8.60 -1.38
N ARG A 276 15.17 -8.48 -2.48
CA ARG A 276 15.52 -9.06 -3.78
C ARG A 276 16.75 -8.40 -4.43
N THR A 277 17.11 -7.18 -4.06
CA THR A 277 18.30 -6.49 -4.56
C THR A 277 19.50 -6.57 -3.60
N GLY A 278 19.41 -7.40 -2.56
CA GLY A 278 20.52 -7.68 -1.65
C GLY A 278 20.70 -6.67 -0.52
N GLN A 279 19.64 -5.92 -0.16
CA GLN A 279 19.66 -5.00 0.97
C GLN A 279 18.78 -5.51 2.11
N ALA A 280 19.30 -5.44 3.33
CA ALA A 280 18.58 -5.73 4.57
C ALA A 280 18.58 -4.50 5.49
N PHE A 281 17.41 -4.18 6.04
CA PHE A 281 17.26 -3.14 7.06
C PHE A 281 17.53 -3.73 8.44
N THR A 282 18.39 -3.09 9.23
CA THR A 282 18.75 -3.59 10.56
C THR A 282 18.74 -2.43 11.57
N HIS A 283 18.71 -2.77 12.88
CA HIS A 283 18.82 -1.78 13.96
C HIS A 283 20.12 -0.96 13.93
N ARG A 284 21.12 -1.40 13.15
CA ARG A 284 22.40 -0.71 12.97
C ARG A 284 22.57 -0.07 11.58
N GLY A 285 21.45 0.08 10.85
CA GLY A 285 21.45 0.63 9.50
C GLY A 285 21.34 -0.45 8.42
N VAL A 286 21.57 -0.06 7.17
CA VAL A 286 21.39 -0.94 6.00
C VAL A 286 22.60 -1.84 5.79
N VAL A 287 22.36 -3.14 5.68
CA VAL A 287 23.34 -4.14 5.27
C VAL A 287 23.16 -4.44 3.78
N ASN A 288 24.19 -4.17 2.97
CA ASN A 288 24.22 -4.57 1.58
C ASN A 288 24.99 -5.88 1.45
N ILE A 289 24.26 -6.99 1.32
CA ILE A 289 24.84 -8.33 1.39
C ILE A 289 25.78 -8.66 0.20
N LYS A 290 25.69 -7.91 -0.91
CA LYS A 290 26.59 -8.09 -2.08
C LYS A 290 28.04 -7.66 -1.81
N ASN A 291 28.30 -6.89 -0.75
CA ASN A 291 29.64 -6.39 -0.44
C ASN A 291 30.57 -7.55 -0.02
N ALA A 292 31.79 -7.59 -0.59
CA ALA A 292 32.79 -8.63 -0.35
C ALA A 292 33.13 -8.83 1.14
N ARG A 293 33.01 -7.79 1.97
CA ARG A 293 33.23 -7.87 3.43
C ARG A 293 32.36 -8.91 4.14
N HIS A 294 31.27 -9.38 3.50
CA HIS A 294 30.36 -10.38 4.05
C HIS A 294 30.71 -11.81 3.65
N GLN A 295 31.70 -12.02 2.77
CA GLN A 295 32.08 -13.32 2.24
C GLN A 295 32.43 -14.33 3.34
N ASN A 296 33.09 -13.90 4.40
CA ASN A 296 33.52 -14.72 5.53
C ASN A 296 32.88 -14.30 6.85
N ASP A 297 31.74 -13.57 6.83
CA ASP A 297 31.10 -13.04 8.02
C ASP A 297 30.12 -14.07 8.62
N PRO A 298 30.43 -14.72 9.74
CA PRO A 298 29.58 -15.74 10.36
C PRO A 298 28.39 -15.13 11.11
N ARG A 299 28.31 -13.80 11.25
CA ARG A 299 27.27 -13.13 12.01
C ARG A 299 25.92 -13.15 11.28
N PRO A 300 24.80 -13.05 12.02
CA PRO A 300 23.48 -12.83 11.41
C PRO A 300 23.38 -11.45 10.78
N LEU A 301 22.33 -11.21 9.98
CA LEU A 301 22.02 -9.86 9.47
C LEU A 301 21.90 -8.84 10.61
N ASP A 302 21.16 -9.23 11.65
CA ASP A 302 20.91 -8.40 12.82
C ASP A 302 20.82 -9.29 14.07
N PHE A 303 21.63 -8.99 15.10
CA PHE A 303 21.66 -9.73 16.36
C PHE A 303 20.36 -9.58 17.18
N SER A 304 19.66 -8.46 17.02
CA SER A 304 18.44 -8.17 17.76
C SER A 304 17.21 -8.78 17.08
N CYS A 305 17.32 -9.22 15.82
CA CYS A 305 16.22 -9.74 15.04
C CYS A 305 15.99 -11.24 15.32
N LYS A 306 14.72 -11.61 15.49
CA LYS A 306 14.30 -12.98 15.77
C LYS A 306 13.73 -13.71 14.53
N CYS A 307 13.79 -13.11 13.35
CA CYS A 307 13.30 -13.76 12.13
C CYS A 307 14.11 -15.01 11.77
N PRO A 308 13.54 -15.95 11.01
CA PRO A 308 14.24 -17.19 10.62
C PRO A 308 15.55 -16.94 9.87
N ALA A 309 15.64 -15.87 9.06
CA ALA A 309 16.87 -15.51 8.36
C ALA A 309 18.01 -15.19 9.34
N CYS A 310 17.74 -14.38 10.39
CA CYS A 310 18.73 -14.02 11.39
C CYS A 310 19.07 -15.18 12.35
N LYS A 311 18.10 -16.05 12.66
CA LYS A 311 18.33 -17.17 13.57
C LYS A 311 19.19 -18.29 12.98
N ASN A 312 19.04 -18.53 11.68
CA ASN A 312 19.53 -19.77 11.07
C ASN A 312 20.63 -19.56 10.03
N TYR A 313 20.87 -18.32 9.56
CA TYR A 313 21.78 -18.07 8.45
C TYR A 313 22.76 -16.94 8.75
N SER A 314 24.03 -17.18 8.36
CA SER A 314 25.07 -16.16 8.44
C SER A 314 25.03 -15.18 7.26
N ARG A 315 25.66 -14.02 7.44
CA ARG A 315 25.90 -13.10 6.31
C ARG A 315 26.75 -13.74 5.21
N ALA A 316 27.70 -14.60 5.57
CA ALA A 316 28.50 -15.34 4.59
C ALA A 316 27.64 -16.24 3.69
N TYR A 317 26.71 -16.99 4.28
CA TYR A 317 25.76 -17.80 3.50
C TYR A 317 24.88 -16.93 2.61
N LEU A 318 24.27 -15.87 3.17
CA LEU A 318 23.41 -14.96 2.42
C LEU A 318 24.17 -14.25 1.28
N HIS A 319 25.43 -13.86 1.51
CA HIS A 319 26.31 -13.31 0.49
C HIS A 319 26.54 -14.33 -0.64
N HIS A 320 26.86 -15.58 -0.29
CA HIS A 320 27.11 -16.66 -1.25
C HIS A 320 25.87 -16.89 -2.13
N VAL A 321 24.69 -17.17 -1.52
CA VAL A 321 23.47 -17.48 -2.30
C VAL A 321 22.98 -16.27 -3.10
N PHE A 322 23.22 -15.03 -2.63
CA PHE A 322 22.95 -13.84 -3.41
C PHE A 322 23.86 -13.73 -4.64
N LYS A 323 25.15 -13.95 -4.47
CA LYS A 323 26.14 -13.92 -5.58
C LYS A 323 25.91 -15.03 -6.58
N SER A 324 25.44 -16.18 -6.13
CA SER A 324 25.05 -17.31 -6.98
C SER A 324 23.67 -17.15 -7.62
N GLN A 325 22.99 -16.02 -7.38
CA GLN A 325 21.64 -15.71 -7.91
C GLN A 325 20.56 -16.72 -7.50
N GLU A 326 20.77 -17.41 -6.37
CA GLU A 326 19.79 -18.36 -5.84
C GLU A 326 18.56 -17.65 -5.29
N ILE A 327 17.36 -18.18 -5.60
CA ILE A 327 16.07 -17.60 -5.20
C ILE A 327 15.95 -17.48 -3.67
N ILE A 328 16.57 -18.41 -2.94
CA ILE A 328 16.57 -18.42 -1.47
C ILE A 328 17.11 -17.11 -0.87
N SER A 329 18.03 -16.43 -1.54
CA SER A 329 18.56 -15.14 -1.09
C SER A 329 17.45 -14.07 -1.04
N SER A 330 16.64 -14.02 -2.08
CA SER A 330 15.48 -13.11 -2.16
C SER A 330 14.43 -13.43 -1.11
N MET A 331 14.20 -14.72 -0.83
CA MET A 331 13.25 -15.18 0.20
C MET A 331 13.71 -14.75 1.59
N LEU A 332 14.93 -15.08 1.97
CA LEU A 332 15.46 -14.83 3.32
C LEU A 332 15.60 -13.33 3.61
N LEU A 333 16.10 -12.54 2.64
CA LEU A 333 16.25 -11.10 2.80
C LEU A 333 14.89 -10.38 2.83
N THR A 334 13.93 -10.81 2.03
CA THR A 334 12.55 -10.26 2.07
C THR A 334 11.88 -10.59 3.39
N TRP A 335 12.01 -11.83 3.87
CA TRP A 335 11.47 -12.24 5.18
C TRP A 335 12.02 -11.39 6.31
N HIS A 336 13.37 -11.23 6.32
CA HIS A 336 14.02 -10.36 7.30
C HIS A 336 13.49 -8.93 7.25
N ASN A 337 13.41 -8.34 6.05
CA ASN A 337 12.95 -6.95 5.90
C ASN A 337 11.49 -6.78 6.34
N LEU A 338 10.58 -7.68 5.97
CA LEU A 338 9.19 -7.61 6.41
C LEU A 338 9.04 -7.81 7.92
N HIS A 339 9.88 -8.67 8.51
CA HIS A 339 9.88 -8.84 9.97
C HIS A 339 10.43 -7.60 10.70
N TYR A 340 11.35 -6.87 10.08
CA TYR A 340 11.89 -5.62 10.60
C TYR A 340 10.87 -4.48 10.55
N TYR A 341 10.08 -4.41 9.46
CA TYR A 341 9.00 -3.43 9.29
C TYR A 341 7.83 -3.71 10.22
#